data_1b97e4716cb42d95fd026b8451ff5303
#
_entry.id   1b97e4716cb42d95fd026b8451ff5303
#
_cell.length_a   1.000
_cell.length_b   1.000
_cell.length_c   1.000
_cell.angle_alpha   90.00
_cell.angle_beta   90.00
_cell.angle_gamma   90.00
#
_symmetry.space_group_name_H-M   'P 1'
#
loop_
_entity.id
_entity.type
_entity.pdbx_description
1 polymer ?
#
loop_
_entity_poly.entity_id
_entity_poly.type
_entity_poly.pdbx_seq_one_letter_code
_entity_poly.pdbx_strand_id
1 'polypeptide(L)'
;MFDRRKNHKKRTNPVFIIFRLFLSLIIFATLIGGVYSAYKEFSGADPLEISPKAIITNFSSTEKITAFLLSIVTKDLKQKVDDVKDSVSGEKTKGSVSQQGANSSQLKPEKIAPKDKSAISFKFALVADSHSDNENLAKALSKAKENKAQFFIGLGDYTEVGTEQELESAKHKFDENGIRYFITAGDHDLWDSRNKSVPPLTNFNKIFGPSNQAFSFGNAKILILDNSDNYLGLGQLQIDWLNGQLSTVKNQPEINVIFVGLHEPLYHPSSSRVMGKVTEQLKSEAKKLIKMLKDAGVKEVFSGDIHFFTRYIEPETGLSMTTIGALTSLRNTQESRFGLVTVYEDGTYEVEDVEIK
;
A
#
# COMPACT_ATOMS: atom_id res chain seq x y z
N MET A 1 -60.52 -1.66 25.85
CA MET A 1 -59.85 -2.44 26.89
C MET A 1 -58.42 -2.69 26.46
N PHE A 2 -57.48 -1.78 26.79
CA PHE A 2 -56.07 -1.85 26.36
C PHE A 2 -55.22 -2.31 27.53
N ASP A 3 -54.65 -3.48 27.39
CA ASP A 3 -53.72 -4.09 28.36
C ASP A 3 -52.32 -3.47 28.25
N ARG A 4 -51.89 -2.72 29.26
CA ARG A 4 -50.53 -2.14 29.34
C ARG A 4 -49.61 -3.17 29.96
N ARG A 5 -48.87 -3.92 29.18
CA ARG A 5 -47.74 -4.73 29.66
C ARG A 5 -46.62 -3.83 30.16
N LYS A 6 -46.40 -3.81 31.47
CA LYS A 6 -45.27 -3.14 32.12
C LYS A 6 -43.96 -3.88 31.84
N ASN A 7 -43.09 -3.27 31.04
CA ASN A 7 -41.73 -3.73 30.84
C ASN A 7 -40.93 -3.48 32.15
N HIS A 8 -40.69 -4.52 32.94
CA HIS A 8 -39.74 -4.51 34.03
C HIS A 8 -38.31 -4.57 33.48
N LYS A 9 -37.62 -3.44 33.33
CA LYS A 9 -36.15 -3.40 33.18
C LYS A 9 -35.52 -4.02 34.43
N LYS A 10 -34.93 -5.23 34.27
CA LYS A 10 -34.09 -5.85 35.32
C LYS A 10 -32.91 -4.92 35.59
N ARG A 11 -32.88 -4.28 36.76
CA ARG A 11 -31.72 -3.53 37.26
C ARG A 11 -30.59 -4.53 37.50
N THR A 12 -29.54 -4.49 36.68
CA THR A 12 -28.32 -5.26 36.90
C THR A 12 -27.63 -4.74 38.15
N ASN A 13 -27.31 -5.63 39.08
CA ASN A 13 -26.63 -5.29 40.35
C ASN A 13 -25.25 -4.68 40.03
N PRO A 14 -24.94 -3.45 40.50
CA PRO A 14 -23.67 -2.78 40.19
C PRO A 14 -22.45 -3.61 40.62
N VAL A 15 -22.56 -4.39 41.70
CA VAL A 15 -21.49 -5.31 42.14
C VAL A 15 -21.18 -6.36 41.09
N PHE A 16 -22.18 -6.84 40.37
CA PHE A 16 -22.00 -7.84 39.29
C PHE A 16 -21.31 -7.23 38.08
N ILE A 17 -21.53 -5.96 37.77
CA ILE A 17 -20.86 -5.24 36.70
C ILE A 17 -19.37 -5.04 37.03
N ILE A 18 -19.06 -4.63 38.26
CA ILE A 18 -17.69 -4.46 38.75
C ILE A 18 -16.95 -5.80 38.74
N PHE A 19 -17.59 -6.88 39.17
CA PHE A 19 -16.99 -8.22 39.14
C PHE A 19 -16.69 -8.70 37.71
N ARG A 20 -17.58 -8.46 36.78
CA ARG A 20 -17.34 -8.78 35.34
C ARG A 20 -16.19 -7.98 34.75
N LEU A 21 -16.10 -6.69 35.08
CA LEU A 21 -14.99 -5.84 34.63
C LEU A 21 -13.65 -6.34 35.19
N PHE A 22 -13.63 -6.70 36.50
CA PHE A 22 -12.41 -7.20 37.14
C PHE A 22 -11.99 -8.58 36.54
N LEU A 23 -12.93 -9.47 36.33
CA LEU A 23 -12.67 -10.76 35.67
C LEU A 23 -12.17 -10.59 34.24
N SER A 24 -12.76 -9.67 33.48
CA SER A 24 -12.32 -9.35 32.13
C SER A 24 -10.89 -8.81 32.09
N LEU A 25 -10.51 -8.00 33.09
CA LEU A 25 -9.15 -7.44 33.20
C LEU A 25 -8.12 -8.51 33.56
N ILE A 26 -8.48 -9.48 34.41
CA ILE A 26 -7.62 -10.64 34.71
C ILE A 26 -7.42 -11.52 33.47
N ILE A 27 -8.49 -11.82 32.73
CA ILE A 27 -8.40 -12.62 31.48
C ILE A 27 -7.52 -11.88 30.46
N PHE A 28 -7.67 -10.58 30.31
CA PHE A 28 -6.85 -9.77 29.40
C PHE A 28 -5.37 -9.78 29.81
N ALA A 29 -5.07 -9.63 31.09
CA ALA A 29 -3.70 -9.68 31.59
C ALA A 29 -3.04 -11.05 31.42
N THR A 30 -3.80 -12.14 31.61
CA THR A 30 -3.29 -13.51 31.39
C THR A 30 -3.07 -13.81 29.90
N LEU A 31 -3.91 -13.30 29.01
CA LEU A 31 -3.71 -13.41 27.56
C LEU A 31 -2.44 -12.67 27.11
N ILE A 32 -2.24 -11.43 27.57
CA ILE A 32 -1.01 -10.68 27.27
C ILE A 32 0.22 -11.38 27.81
N GLY A 33 0.16 -11.88 29.04
CA GLY A 33 1.25 -12.64 29.63
C GLY A 33 1.57 -13.96 28.88
N GLY A 34 0.54 -14.64 28.39
CA GLY A 34 0.70 -15.85 27.59
C GLY A 34 1.34 -15.58 26.22
N VAL A 35 0.89 -14.54 25.52
CA VAL A 35 1.47 -14.10 24.25
C VAL A 35 2.92 -13.64 24.44
N TYR A 36 3.20 -12.89 25.49
CA TYR A 36 4.56 -12.46 25.81
C TYR A 36 5.50 -13.64 26.09
N SER A 37 5.07 -14.61 26.90
CA SER A 37 5.87 -15.82 27.21
C SER A 37 6.11 -16.67 25.96
N ALA A 38 5.11 -16.86 25.15
CA ALA A 38 5.23 -17.59 23.88
C ALA A 38 6.21 -16.89 22.91
N TYR A 39 6.11 -15.58 22.80
CA TYR A 39 7.04 -14.80 21.97
C TYR A 39 8.49 -14.93 22.46
N LYS A 40 8.72 -14.79 23.75
CA LYS A 40 10.06 -14.93 24.34
C LYS A 40 10.66 -16.31 24.14
N GLU A 41 9.85 -17.37 24.23
CA GLU A 41 10.28 -18.76 24.05
C GLU A 41 10.61 -19.05 22.56
N PHE A 42 9.83 -18.48 21.63
CA PHE A 42 10.05 -18.68 20.19
C PHE A 42 11.13 -17.76 19.59
N SER A 43 11.26 -16.52 20.07
CA SER A 43 12.18 -15.52 19.49
C SER A 43 13.53 -15.42 20.20
N GLY A 44 13.61 -15.93 21.43
CA GLY A 44 14.80 -15.79 22.29
C GLY A 44 15.09 -14.33 22.73
N ALA A 45 14.24 -13.36 22.34
CA ALA A 45 14.40 -11.94 22.64
C ALA A 45 13.31 -11.45 23.60
N ASP A 46 13.69 -10.55 24.53
CA ASP A 46 12.73 -9.88 25.41
C ASP A 46 12.23 -8.60 24.71
N PRO A 47 10.96 -8.55 24.23
CA PRO A 47 10.48 -7.44 23.42
C PRO A 47 10.44 -6.10 24.15
N LEU A 48 10.56 -6.09 25.49
CA LEU A 48 10.44 -4.88 26.29
C LEU A 48 11.70 -4.53 27.12
N GLU A 49 12.71 -5.42 27.16
CA GLU A 49 13.87 -5.32 28.09
C GLU A 49 13.48 -5.05 29.56
N ILE A 50 12.20 -5.28 29.91
CA ILE A 50 11.64 -5.01 31.23
C ILE A 50 11.15 -6.34 31.83
N SER A 51 11.72 -6.74 32.95
CA SER A 51 11.26 -7.97 33.63
C SER A 51 9.81 -7.83 34.13
N PRO A 52 8.98 -8.89 34.11
CA PRO A 52 7.63 -8.88 34.66
C PRO A 52 7.54 -8.39 36.11
N LYS A 53 8.61 -8.59 36.91
CA LYS A 53 8.73 -8.06 38.28
C LYS A 53 8.80 -6.53 38.30
N ALA A 54 9.48 -5.89 37.34
CA ALA A 54 9.56 -4.44 37.29
C ALA A 54 8.21 -3.80 36.92
N ILE A 55 7.40 -4.48 36.10
CA ILE A 55 6.03 -4.03 35.78
C ILE A 55 5.14 -4.11 37.05
N ILE A 56 5.15 -5.24 37.76
CA ILE A 56 4.30 -5.44 38.95
C ILE A 56 4.68 -4.48 40.08
N THR A 57 5.98 -4.26 40.32
CA THR A 57 6.44 -3.31 41.35
C THR A 57 6.15 -1.85 41.04
N ASN A 58 6.14 -1.48 39.73
CA ASN A 58 5.80 -0.11 39.33
C ASN A 58 4.29 0.19 39.35
N PHE A 59 3.44 -0.83 39.25
CA PHE A 59 1.98 -0.69 39.29
C PHE A 59 1.34 -1.00 40.67
N SER A 60 2.14 -1.12 41.71
CA SER A 60 1.65 -1.50 43.05
C SER A 60 0.92 -0.39 43.87
N SER A 61 0.90 0.84 43.38
CA SER A 61 0.12 1.91 44.01
C SER A 61 -0.70 2.71 42.98
N THR A 62 -1.94 3.06 43.35
CA THR A 62 -2.86 3.84 42.51
C THR A 62 -2.27 5.20 42.12
N GLU A 63 -1.46 5.81 43.01
CA GLU A 63 -0.77 7.08 42.73
C GLU A 63 0.26 6.99 41.62
N LYS A 64 1.00 5.88 41.54
CA LYS A 64 1.98 5.67 40.48
C LYS A 64 1.33 5.40 39.11
N ILE A 65 0.20 4.69 39.09
CA ILE A 65 -0.60 4.46 37.87
C ILE A 65 -1.13 5.80 37.36
N THR A 66 -1.68 6.61 38.24
CA THR A 66 -2.21 7.94 37.90
C THR A 66 -1.09 8.87 37.40
N ALA A 67 0.07 8.88 38.06
CA ALA A 67 1.23 9.66 37.65
C ALA A 67 1.77 9.20 36.28
N PHE A 68 1.79 7.89 36.00
CA PHE A 68 2.20 7.33 34.74
C PHE A 68 1.25 7.71 33.60
N LEU A 69 -0.06 7.57 33.84
CA LEU A 69 -1.07 7.99 32.85
C LEU A 69 -1.04 9.51 32.58
N LEU A 70 -0.85 10.32 33.66
CA LEU A 70 -0.69 11.77 33.53
C LEU A 70 0.59 12.12 32.72
N SER A 71 1.68 11.39 32.92
CA SER A 71 2.93 11.63 32.23
C SER A 71 2.82 11.37 30.72
N ILE A 72 2.04 10.36 30.31
CA ILE A 72 1.76 10.07 28.90
C ILE A 72 0.93 11.21 28.28
N VAL A 73 -0.16 11.61 28.97
CA VAL A 73 -1.05 12.67 28.48
C VAL A 73 -0.35 14.03 28.44
N THR A 74 0.47 14.36 29.47
CA THR A 74 1.20 15.63 29.50
C THR A 74 2.36 15.69 28.51
N LYS A 75 2.99 14.55 28.17
CA LYS A 75 4.05 14.48 27.14
C LYS A 75 3.48 14.76 25.75
N ASP A 76 2.31 14.18 25.44
CA ASP A 76 1.60 14.39 24.18
C ASP A 76 1.08 15.83 24.04
N LEU A 77 0.58 16.43 25.14
CA LEU A 77 0.16 17.83 25.19
C LEU A 77 1.34 18.80 25.11
N LYS A 78 2.48 18.48 25.74
CA LYS A 78 3.66 19.34 25.72
C LYS A 78 4.28 19.38 24.32
N GLN A 79 4.34 18.24 23.63
CA GLN A 79 4.82 18.17 22.25
C GLN A 79 3.93 18.99 21.31
N LYS A 80 2.60 18.92 21.45
CA LYS A 80 1.66 19.76 20.69
C LYS A 80 1.74 21.25 21.02
N VAL A 81 2.08 21.61 22.26
CA VAL A 81 2.24 23.01 22.67
C VAL A 81 3.58 23.59 22.22
N ASP A 82 4.64 22.79 22.21
CA ASP A 82 5.95 23.20 21.71
C ASP A 82 5.90 23.38 20.17
N ASP A 83 5.25 22.51 19.45
CA ASP A 83 5.02 22.62 17.98
C ASP A 83 4.19 23.89 17.63
N VAL A 84 3.26 24.32 18.52
CA VAL A 84 2.49 25.57 18.35
C VAL A 84 3.32 26.80 18.74
N LYS A 85 4.22 26.71 19.72
CA LYS A 85 5.11 27.84 20.11
C LYS A 85 6.15 28.15 19.07
N ASP A 86 6.74 27.14 18.43
CA ASP A 86 7.70 27.32 17.35
C ASP A 86 7.06 27.92 16.08
N SER A 87 5.76 27.75 15.90
CA SER A 87 5.00 28.36 14.81
C SER A 87 4.58 29.82 15.07
N VAL A 88 4.63 30.30 16.34
CA VAL A 88 4.17 31.66 16.74
C VAL A 88 5.33 32.63 17.06
N SER A 89 6.55 32.13 17.29
CA SER A 89 7.70 32.98 17.65
C SER A 89 8.49 33.55 16.46
N GLY A 90 8.01 33.41 15.23
CA GLY A 90 8.69 33.81 13.99
C GLY A 90 8.29 35.17 13.39
N GLU A 91 7.74 36.11 14.15
CA GLU A 91 7.37 37.42 13.56
C GLU A 91 7.86 38.60 14.39
N LYS A 92 9.06 39.08 14.04
CA LYS A 92 9.44 40.49 14.07
C LYS A 92 10.89 40.71 13.58
N THR A 93 11.07 40.94 12.30
CA THR A 93 12.06 41.92 11.82
C THR A 93 11.66 42.44 10.44
N LYS A 94 11.49 43.77 10.38
CA LYS A 94 11.26 44.54 9.15
C LYS A 94 12.48 44.46 8.25
N GLY A 95 12.32 44.07 7.01
CA GLY A 95 13.34 44.21 5.98
C GLY A 95 12.65 44.07 4.63
N SER A 96 12.49 45.18 3.94
CA SER A 96 12.00 45.28 2.57
C SER A 96 12.96 44.56 1.62
N VAL A 97 12.53 43.48 0.98
CA VAL A 97 13.14 42.97 -0.25
C VAL A 97 12.04 42.47 -1.18
N SER A 98 12.15 42.94 -2.41
CA SER A 98 11.34 42.69 -3.59
C SER A 98 10.80 41.29 -3.77
N GLN A 99 9.55 41.23 -4.18
CA GLN A 99 8.89 40.07 -4.76
C GLN A 99 9.70 39.53 -5.96
N GLN A 100 10.34 38.40 -5.78
CA GLN A 100 10.63 37.49 -6.88
C GLN A 100 9.87 36.22 -6.60
N GLY A 101 8.90 35.93 -7.48
CA GLY A 101 8.06 34.76 -7.41
C GLY A 101 8.90 33.49 -7.39
N ALA A 102 8.75 32.72 -6.32
CA ALA A 102 9.19 31.35 -6.30
C ALA A 102 8.23 30.55 -7.21
N ASN A 103 8.60 30.45 -8.48
CA ASN A 103 8.09 29.39 -9.34
C ASN A 103 8.47 28.06 -8.71
N SER A 104 7.54 27.39 -8.08
CA SER A 104 7.62 25.96 -7.86
C SER A 104 7.55 25.30 -9.24
N SER A 105 8.67 25.24 -9.93
CA SER A 105 8.81 24.41 -11.11
C SER A 105 8.67 22.95 -10.66
N GLN A 106 7.43 22.42 -10.77
CA GLN A 106 7.23 21.00 -10.93
C GLN A 106 8.13 20.59 -12.09
N LEU A 107 9.22 19.90 -11.79
CA LEU A 107 10.05 19.22 -12.78
C LEU A 107 9.13 18.15 -13.42
N LYS A 108 8.44 18.54 -14.49
CA LYS A 108 7.86 17.54 -15.40
C LYS A 108 9.03 16.67 -15.84
N PRO A 109 8.93 15.34 -15.77
CA PRO A 109 9.89 14.47 -16.41
C PRO A 109 9.99 14.91 -17.86
N GLU A 110 11.19 15.31 -18.27
CA GLU A 110 11.43 15.66 -19.64
C GLU A 110 11.08 14.43 -20.49
N LYS A 111 10.17 14.60 -21.46
CA LYS A 111 9.94 13.58 -22.47
C LYS A 111 11.28 13.40 -23.17
N ILE A 112 11.99 12.34 -22.83
CA ILE A 112 13.09 11.86 -23.66
C ILE A 112 12.43 11.27 -24.90
N ALA A 113 12.07 12.15 -25.83
CA ALA A 113 11.67 11.71 -27.16
C ALA A 113 12.92 11.13 -27.81
N PRO A 114 12.88 9.90 -28.31
CA PRO A 114 14.00 9.33 -29.05
C PRO A 114 14.31 10.22 -30.25
N LYS A 115 15.57 10.53 -30.47
CA LYS A 115 16.05 11.39 -31.57
C LYS A 115 15.77 10.77 -32.96
N ASP A 116 15.68 9.45 -33.03
CA ASP A 116 15.10 8.65 -34.14
C ASP A 116 14.22 7.62 -33.45
N LYS A 117 12.92 7.58 -33.77
CA LYS A 117 11.98 6.66 -33.15
C LYS A 117 12.41 5.22 -33.44
N SER A 118 13.00 4.55 -32.47
CA SER A 118 13.22 3.10 -32.49
C SER A 118 11.89 2.38 -32.76
N ALA A 119 11.96 1.20 -33.39
CA ALA A 119 10.75 0.42 -33.62
C ALA A 119 10.06 0.04 -32.31
N ILE A 120 8.72 -0.01 -32.33
CA ILE A 120 7.94 -0.46 -31.15
C ILE A 120 8.18 -1.96 -30.98
N SER A 121 8.71 -2.35 -29.83
CA SER A 121 8.86 -3.74 -29.44
C SER A 121 7.51 -4.34 -29.05
N PHE A 122 6.80 -3.70 -28.09
CA PHE A 122 5.47 -4.12 -27.66
C PHE A 122 4.76 -3.00 -26.91
N LYS A 123 3.45 -3.24 -26.61
CA LYS A 123 2.64 -2.41 -25.72
C LYS A 123 1.98 -3.26 -24.65
N PHE A 124 1.80 -2.70 -23.46
CA PHE A 124 0.99 -3.30 -22.40
C PHE A 124 0.18 -2.24 -21.65
N ALA A 125 -0.89 -2.68 -21.01
CA ALA A 125 -1.73 -1.78 -20.23
C ALA A 125 -1.61 -2.07 -18.74
N LEU A 126 -1.75 -1.01 -17.95
CA LEU A 126 -1.74 -1.01 -16.48
C LEU A 126 -3.13 -0.64 -15.99
N VAL A 127 -3.77 -1.49 -15.19
CA VAL A 127 -5.11 -1.26 -14.64
C VAL A 127 -5.07 -1.42 -13.13
N ALA A 128 -5.82 -0.58 -12.40
CA ALA A 128 -5.86 -0.57 -10.94
C ALA A 128 -7.20 -0.04 -10.42
N ASP A 129 -7.52 -0.36 -9.18
CA ASP A 129 -8.53 0.32 -8.37
C ASP A 129 -9.92 0.34 -9.06
N SER A 130 -10.39 -0.82 -9.52
CA SER A 130 -11.73 -0.93 -10.08
C SER A 130 -12.83 -1.03 -9.03
N HIS A 131 -12.53 -1.48 -7.81
CA HIS A 131 -13.46 -1.55 -6.68
C HIS A 131 -14.84 -2.06 -7.08
N SER A 132 -14.89 -3.24 -7.72
CA SER A 132 -16.10 -3.87 -8.25
C SER A 132 -16.82 -3.10 -9.38
N ASP A 133 -16.24 -2.00 -9.89
CA ASP A 133 -16.71 -1.35 -11.12
C ASP A 133 -16.29 -2.16 -12.36
N ASN A 134 -16.94 -3.31 -12.52
CA ASN A 134 -16.63 -4.26 -13.59
C ASN A 134 -17.00 -3.73 -14.98
N GLU A 135 -17.85 -2.70 -15.07
CA GLU A 135 -18.17 -2.04 -16.32
C GLU A 135 -16.96 -1.22 -16.82
N ASN A 136 -16.40 -0.38 -15.96
CA ASN A 136 -15.22 0.39 -16.32
C ASN A 136 -13.98 -0.49 -16.49
N LEU A 137 -13.85 -1.58 -15.71
CA LEU A 137 -12.80 -2.58 -15.95
C LEU A 137 -12.91 -3.15 -17.38
N ALA A 138 -14.09 -3.61 -17.79
CA ALA A 138 -14.30 -4.16 -19.14
C ALA A 138 -14.04 -3.12 -20.24
N LYS A 139 -14.46 -1.86 -20.06
CA LYS A 139 -14.19 -0.76 -21.00
C LYS A 139 -12.67 -0.51 -21.12
N ALA A 140 -11.95 -0.46 -19.99
CA ALA A 140 -10.50 -0.25 -19.99
C ALA A 140 -9.77 -1.37 -20.75
N LEU A 141 -10.12 -2.62 -20.44
CA LEU A 141 -9.52 -3.79 -21.10
C LEU A 141 -9.79 -3.77 -22.62
N SER A 142 -11.01 -3.43 -23.03
CA SER A 142 -11.37 -3.31 -24.46
C SER A 142 -10.60 -2.19 -25.15
N LYS A 143 -10.55 -1.01 -24.53
CA LYS A 143 -9.83 0.14 -25.07
C LYS A 143 -8.32 -0.09 -25.14
N ALA A 144 -7.74 -0.77 -24.16
CA ALA A 144 -6.34 -1.16 -24.20
C ALA A 144 -6.04 -2.15 -25.33
N LYS A 145 -6.95 -3.11 -25.60
CA LYS A 145 -6.88 -4.02 -26.73
C LYS A 145 -6.92 -3.28 -28.08
N GLU A 146 -7.80 -2.30 -28.23
CA GLU A 146 -7.88 -1.42 -29.41
C GLU A 146 -6.56 -0.66 -29.62
N ASN A 147 -5.91 -0.23 -28.52
CA ASN A 147 -4.59 0.40 -28.52
C ASN A 147 -3.43 -0.60 -28.70
N LYS A 148 -3.72 -1.87 -29.00
CA LYS A 148 -2.76 -2.95 -29.29
C LYS A 148 -1.91 -3.35 -28.09
N ALA A 149 -2.44 -3.25 -26.86
CA ALA A 149 -1.82 -3.87 -25.70
C ALA A 149 -1.79 -5.40 -25.89
N GLN A 150 -0.63 -6.01 -25.64
CA GLN A 150 -0.41 -7.45 -25.82
C GLN A 150 -0.63 -8.24 -24.53
N PHE A 151 -0.60 -7.55 -23.39
CA PHE A 151 -0.98 -8.08 -22.08
C PHE A 151 -1.40 -6.96 -21.13
N PHE A 152 -2.00 -7.34 -20.02
CA PHE A 152 -2.36 -6.45 -18.94
C PHE A 152 -1.51 -6.70 -17.68
N ILE A 153 -1.20 -5.64 -16.96
CA ILE A 153 -0.72 -5.73 -15.58
C ILE A 153 -1.79 -5.08 -14.70
N GLY A 154 -2.35 -5.88 -13.80
CA GLY A 154 -3.28 -5.39 -12.78
C GLY A 154 -2.55 -5.11 -11.47
N LEU A 155 -2.80 -3.94 -10.91
CA LEU A 155 -2.09 -3.42 -9.74
C LEU A 155 -2.96 -3.39 -8.48
N GLY A 156 -3.98 -4.26 -8.41
CA GLY A 156 -4.77 -4.47 -7.18
C GLY A 156 -6.08 -3.67 -7.12
N ASP A 157 -6.81 -3.90 -6.04
CA ASP A 157 -8.10 -3.30 -5.70
C ASP A 157 -9.17 -3.53 -6.76
N TYR A 158 -9.34 -4.82 -7.15
CA TYR A 158 -10.40 -5.20 -8.10
C TYR A 158 -11.77 -5.24 -7.45
N THR A 159 -11.84 -5.30 -6.13
CA THR A 159 -13.04 -5.54 -5.34
C THR A 159 -13.24 -4.47 -4.27
N GLU A 160 -14.46 -4.37 -3.72
CA GLU A 160 -14.70 -3.52 -2.55
C GLU A 160 -14.22 -4.16 -1.24
N VAL A 161 -14.35 -5.49 -1.11
CA VAL A 161 -14.01 -6.18 0.15
C VAL A 161 -13.30 -7.53 -0.04
N GLY A 162 -13.06 -8.00 -1.25
CA GLY A 162 -12.29 -9.23 -1.51
C GLY A 162 -13.07 -10.52 -1.28
N THR A 163 -14.39 -10.51 -1.46
CA THR A 163 -15.15 -11.76 -1.46
C THR A 163 -14.81 -12.61 -2.68
N GLU A 164 -14.93 -13.93 -2.57
CA GLU A 164 -14.72 -14.82 -3.71
C GLU A 164 -15.60 -14.42 -4.90
N GLN A 165 -16.86 -14.06 -4.66
CA GLN A 165 -17.79 -13.65 -5.71
C GLN A 165 -17.34 -12.36 -6.43
N GLU A 166 -16.84 -11.36 -5.70
CA GLU A 166 -16.31 -10.13 -6.31
C GLU A 166 -15.05 -10.42 -7.14
N LEU A 167 -14.12 -11.21 -6.59
CA LEU A 167 -12.89 -11.61 -7.27
C LEU A 167 -13.19 -12.44 -8.53
N GLU A 168 -14.15 -13.39 -8.48
CA GLU A 168 -14.62 -14.14 -9.64
C GLU A 168 -15.23 -13.23 -10.71
N SER A 169 -16.01 -12.23 -10.29
CA SER A 169 -16.61 -11.26 -11.21
C SER A 169 -15.57 -10.41 -11.92
N ALA A 170 -14.54 -9.94 -11.21
CA ALA A 170 -13.42 -9.22 -11.80
C ALA A 170 -12.60 -10.12 -12.74
N LYS A 171 -12.28 -11.36 -12.30
CA LYS A 171 -11.57 -12.35 -13.11
C LYS A 171 -12.29 -12.63 -14.41
N HIS A 172 -13.62 -12.75 -14.37
CA HIS A 172 -14.42 -12.98 -15.57
C HIS A 172 -14.22 -11.87 -16.61
N LYS A 173 -14.08 -10.60 -16.20
CA LYS A 173 -13.81 -9.49 -17.13
C LYS A 173 -12.44 -9.60 -17.80
N PHE A 174 -11.42 -10.01 -17.06
CA PHE A 174 -10.10 -10.29 -17.64
C PHE A 174 -10.17 -11.47 -18.64
N ASP A 175 -10.82 -12.56 -18.24
CA ASP A 175 -10.92 -13.77 -19.08
C ASP A 175 -11.74 -13.53 -20.35
N GLU A 176 -12.87 -12.80 -20.28
CA GLU A 176 -13.69 -12.42 -21.43
C GLU A 176 -12.93 -11.60 -22.48
N ASN A 177 -11.96 -10.78 -22.05
CA ASN A 177 -11.17 -9.98 -22.98
C ASN A 177 -10.24 -10.82 -23.86
N GLY A 178 -9.78 -11.97 -23.33
CA GLY A 178 -8.95 -12.94 -24.05
C GLY A 178 -7.49 -12.53 -24.25
N ILE A 179 -7.04 -11.43 -23.64
CA ILE A 179 -5.63 -11.03 -23.57
C ILE A 179 -5.01 -11.55 -22.28
N ARG A 180 -3.77 -12.02 -22.34
CA ARG A 180 -3.04 -12.45 -21.13
C ARG A 180 -2.93 -11.32 -20.12
N TYR A 181 -3.07 -11.67 -18.84
CA TYR A 181 -2.92 -10.71 -17.75
C TYR A 181 -2.05 -11.28 -16.63
N PHE A 182 -1.41 -10.38 -15.89
CA PHE A 182 -0.57 -10.64 -14.75
C PHE A 182 -0.98 -9.64 -13.66
N ILE A 183 -1.31 -10.10 -12.47
CA ILE A 183 -1.93 -9.23 -11.48
C ILE A 183 -1.36 -9.44 -10.09
N THR A 184 -1.37 -8.39 -9.27
CA THR A 184 -1.18 -8.45 -7.82
C THR A 184 -2.48 -8.10 -7.11
N ALA A 185 -2.59 -8.44 -5.83
CA ALA A 185 -3.70 -8.01 -4.99
C ALA A 185 -3.55 -6.54 -4.57
N GLY A 186 -4.66 -5.90 -4.22
CA GLY A 186 -4.70 -4.68 -3.44
C GLY A 186 -5.21 -4.95 -2.01
N ASP A 187 -5.21 -3.93 -1.15
CA ASP A 187 -5.59 -4.12 0.25
C ASP A 187 -7.09 -4.43 0.42
N HIS A 188 -7.94 -3.89 -0.43
CA HIS A 188 -9.38 -4.21 -0.49
C HIS A 188 -9.64 -5.67 -0.87
N ASP A 189 -8.81 -6.27 -1.72
CA ASP A 189 -8.94 -7.67 -2.13
C ASP A 189 -8.66 -8.66 -0.97
N LEU A 190 -8.16 -8.17 0.18
CA LEU A 190 -7.81 -8.97 1.36
C LEU A 190 -8.85 -8.92 2.49
N TRP A 191 -9.77 -7.95 2.49
CA TRP A 191 -10.60 -7.66 3.67
C TRP A 191 -11.51 -8.81 4.10
N ASP A 192 -12.17 -9.49 3.18
CA ASP A 192 -13.05 -10.62 3.51
C ASP A 192 -12.27 -11.78 4.15
N SER A 193 -11.10 -12.12 3.60
CA SER A 193 -10.21 -13.14 4.19
C SER A 193 -9.77 -12.75 5.61
N ARG A 194 -9.35 -11.49 5.81
CA ARG A 194 -8.98 -10.96 7.13
C ARG A 194 -10.15 -11.02 8.10
N ASN A 195 -11.35 -10.61 7.69
CA ASN A 195 -12.55 -10.65 8.52
C ASN A 195 -12.95 -12.08 8.92
N LYS A 196 -12.65 -13.05 8.08
CA LYS A 196 -12.83 -14.49 8.37
C LYS A 196 -11.69 -15.11 9.17
N SER A 197 -10.67 -14.31 9.54
CA SER A 197 -9.48 -14.78 10.28
C SER A 197 -8.71 -15.90 9.57
N VAL A 198 -8.70 -15.89 8.23
CA VAL A 198 -7.84 -16.74 7.41
C VAL A 198 -6.68 -15.91 6.84
N PRO A 199 -5.62 -16.54 6.28
CA PRO A 199 -4.53 -15.77 5.66
C PRO A 199 -5.05 -14.74 4.64
N PRO A 200 -4.55 -13.49 4.64
CA PRO A 200 -5.14 -12.40 3.88
C PRO A 200 -5.36 -12.68 2.38
N LEU A 201 -4.43 -13.36 1.75
CA LEU A 201 -4.49 -13.73 0.33
C LEU A 201 -5.33 -14.98 0.01
N THR A 202 -6.06 -15.57 0.98
CA THR A 202 -6.76 -16.85 0.77
C THR A 202 -7.73 -16.79 -0.40
N ASN A 203 -8.65 -15.82 -0.41
CA ASN A 203 -9.62 -15.70 -1.50
C ASN A 203 -8.93 -15.33 -2.81
N PHE A 204 -8.02 -14.35 -2.77
CA PHE A 204 -7.30 -13.89 -3.96
C PHE A 204 -6.53 -15.04 -4.63
N ASN A 205 -5.72 -15.78 -3.87
CA ASN A 205 -4.93 -16.89 -4.39
C ASN A 205 -5.79 -18.04 -4.93
N LYS A 206 -6.96 -18.25 -4.34
CA LYS A 206 -7.92 -19.26 -4.82
C LYS A 206 -8.45 -18.93 -6.23
N ILE A 207 -8.70 -17.65 -6.50
CA ILE A 207 -9.34 -17.20 -7.73
C ILE A 207 -8.31 -16.84 -8.81
N PHE A 208 -7.27 -16.09 -8.46
CA PHE A 208 -6.29 -15.56 -9.40
C PHE A 208 -4.95 -16.29 -9.39
N GLY A 209 -4.65 -17.05 -8.33
CA GLY A 209 -3.32 -17.63 -8.11
C GLY A 209 -2.37 -16.66 -7.40
N PRO A 210 -1.05 -16.91 -7.46
CA PRO A 210 -0.06 -16.11 -6.73
C PRO A 210 -0.09 -14.63 -7.12
N SER A 211 -0.06 -13.76 -6.11
CA SER A 211 -0.06 -12.30 -6.28
C SER A 211 1.30 -11.72 -6.67
N ASN A 212 2.40 -12.46 -6.49
CA ASN A 212 3.73 -12.06 -6.97
C ASN A 212 4.17 -12.91 -8.17
N GLN A 213 4.67 -12.27 -9.21
CA GLN A 213 4.97 -12.91 -10.48
C GLN A 213 6.20 -12.27 -11.15
N ALA A 214 6.89 -13.03 -12.02
CA ALA A 214 7.97 -12.52 -12.84
C ALA A 214 7.94 -13.18 -14.22
N PHE A 215 8.11 -12.39 -15.26
CA PHE A 215 8.18 -12.87 -16.63
C PHE A 215 9.02 -11.95 -17.51
N SER A 216 9.42 -12.43 -18.67
CA SER A 216 10.04 -11.62 -19.72
C SER A 216 9.11 -11.53 -20.92
N PHE A 217 9.06 -10.37 -21.56
CA PHE A 217 8.31 -10.14 -22.79
C PHE A 217 9.07 -9.16 -23.68
N GLY A 218 9.31 -9.54 -24.94
CA GLY A 218 10.21 -8.79 -25.80
C GLY A 218 11.58 -8.56 -25.14
N ASN A 219 12.00 -7.33 -25.07
CA ASN A 219 13.25 -6.90 -24.45
C ASN A 219 13.10 -6.44 -22.98
N ALA A 220 11.96 -6.75 -22.34
CA ALA A 220 11.68 -6.34 -20.97
C ALA A 220 11.61 -7.52 -19.98
N LYS A 221 12.12 -7.31 -18.77
CA LYS A 221 11.80 -8.09 -17.57
C LYS A 221 10.75 -7.36 -16.77
N ILE A 222 9.70 -8.06 -16.37
CA ILE A 222 8.59 -7.52 -15.58
C ILE A 222 8.51 -8.30 -14.28
N LEU A 223 8.49 -7.57 -13.17
CA LEU A 223 8.39 -8.11 -11.82
C LEU A 223 7.13 -7.52 -11.18
N ILE A 224 6.23 -8.37 -10.73
CA ILE A 224 5.02 -8.00 -10.01
C ILE A 224 5.20 -8.43 -8.57
N LEU A 225 5.14 -7.46 -7.67
CA LEU A 225 5.35 -7.63 -6.24
C LEU A 225 4.01 -7.50 -5.50
N ASP A 226 3.87 -8.27 -4.47
CA ASP A 226 2.74 -8.19 -3.56
C ASP A 226 3.13 -7.38 -2.30
N ASN A 227 2.63 -6.16 -2.20
CA ASN A 227 2.67 -5.34 -1.00
C ASN A 227 1.26 -4.92 -0.55
N SER A 228 0.25 -5.69 -0.94
CA SER A 228 -1.15 -5.44 -0.63
C SER A 228 -1.47 -5.50 0.86
N ASP A 229 -0.66 -6.21 1.66
CA ASP A 229 -0.80 -6.17 3.10
C ASP A 229 -0.07 -4.96 3.69
N ASN A 230 -0.82 -3.88 3.91
CA ASN A 230 -0.33 -2.61 4.45
C ASN A 230 0.19 -2.68 5.91
N TYR A 231 0.19 -3.86 6.54
CA TYR A 231 0.79 -4.12 7.87
C TYR A 231 2.04 -5.01 7.80
N LEU A 232 2.16 -5.86 6.79
CA LEU A 232 3.25 -6.86 6.68
C LEU A 232 4.30 -6.49 5.62
N GLY A 233 3.96 -5.68 4.61
CA GLY A 233 4.85 -5.37 3.49
C GLY A 233 5.16 -6.60 2.63
N LEU A 234 6.36 -6.65 2.03
CA LEU A 234 6.75 -7.77 1.17
C LEU A 234 7.13 -9.03 1.94
N GLY A 235 7.71 -8.88 3.12
CA GLY A 235 8.29 -9.98 3.87
C GLY A 235 9.59 -10.54 3.26
N GLN A 236 10.38 -11.24 4.09
CA GLN A 236 11.72 -11.68 3.70
C GLN A 236 11.74 -12.66 2.52
N LEU A 237 10.79 -13.61 2.46
CA LEU A 237 10.73 -14.58 1.37
C LEU A 237 10.54 -13.93 0.01
N GLN A 238 9.69 -12.90 -0.08
CA GLN A 238 9.50 -12.18 -1.34
C GLN A 238 10.69 -11.31 -1.69
N ILE A 239 11.36 -10.70 -0.70
CA ILE A 239 12.62 -9.97 -0.89
C ILE A 239 13.71 -10.89 -1.44
N ASP A 240 13.87 -12.09 -0.89
CA ASP A 240 14.86 -13.05 -1.35
C ASP A 240 14.56 -13.53 -2.78
N TRP A 241 13.29 -13.80 -3.09
CA TRP A 241 12.83 -14.14 -4.42
C TRP A 241 13.10 -12.98 -5.41
N LEU A 242 12.81 -11.73 -5.03
CA LEU A 242 13.07 -10.54 -5.84
C LEU A 242 14.57 -10.42 -6.16
N ASN A 243 15.43 -10.57 -5.15
CA ASN A 243 16.89 -10.56 -5.35
C ASN A 243 17.34 -11.63 -6.35
N GLY A 244 16.77 -12.82 -6.26
CA GLY A 244 16.99 -13.90 -7.22
C GLY A 244 16.60 -13.49 -8.64
N GLN A 245 15.40 -12.92 -8.82
CA GLN A 245 14.92 -12.45 -10.12
C GLN A 245 15.82 -11.36 -10.72
N LEU A 246 16.18 -10.35 -9.93
CA LEU A 246 17.06 -9.26 -10.38
C LEU A 246 18.47 -9.74 -10.75
N SER A 247 18.97 -10.75 -10.05
CA SER A 247 20.28 -11.33 -10.33
C SER A 247 20.31 -12.06 -11.67
N THR A 248 19.20 -12.71 -12.09
CA THR A 248 19.13 -13.44 -13.36
C THR A 248 19.20 -12.52 -14.57
N VAL A 249 18.71 -11.28 -14.45
CA VAL A 249 18.68 -10.32 -15.57
C VAL A 249 20.10 -9.97 -16.06
N LYS A 250 21.10 -9.97 -15.17
CA LYS A 250 22.51 -9.69 -15.54
C LYS A 250 23.06 -10.65 -16.58
N ASN A 251 22.47 -11.84 -16.69
CA ASN A 251 22.87 -12.88 -17.64
C ASN A 251 21.93 -12.98 -18.86
N GLN A 252 21.05 -12.00 -19.05
CA GLN A 252 20.07 -11.93 -20.14
C GLN A 252 20.32 -10.68 -20.99
N PRO A 253 21.28 -10.71 -21.93
CA PRO A 253 21.66 -9.53 -22.73
C PRO A 253 20.53 -9.01 -23.61
N GLU A 254 19.51 -9.82 -23.89
CA GLU A 254 18.29 -9.42 -24.60
C GLU A 254 17.37 -8.50 -23.77
N ILE A 255 17.51 -8.52 -22.43
CA ILE A 255 16.71 -7.68 -21.53
C ILE A 255 17.45 -6.35 -21.31
N ASN A 256 16.87 -5.27 -21.80
CA ASN A 256 17.42 -3.93 -21.66
C ASN A 256 16.54 -2.97 -20.86
N VAL A 257 15.35 -3.41 -20.44
CA VAL A 257 14.45 -2.66 -19.57
C VAL A 257 13.83 -3.56 -18.50
N ILE A 258 13.76 -3.06 -17.26
CA ILE A 258 13.13 -3.76 -16.13
C ILE A 258 12.03 -2.86 -15.58
N PHE A 259 10.82 -3.41 -15.47
CA PHE A 259 9.68 -2.78 -14.84
C PHE A 259 9.25 -3.53 -13.59
N VAL A 260 8.74 -2.79 -12.61
CA VAL A 260 8.14 -3.33 -11.39
C VAL A 260 6.72 -2.84 -11.27
N GLY A 261 5.78 -3.73 -10.97
CA GLY A 261 4.41 -3.41 -10.61
C GLY A 261 4.12 -3.84 -9.17
N LEU A 262 3.39 -3.05 -8.42
CA LEU A 262 2.92 -3.33 -7.06
C LEU A 262 1.66 -2.51 -6.78
N HIS A 263 0.96 -2.77 -5.67
CA HIS A 263 -0.26 -2.03 -5.36
C HIS A 263 0.03 -0.71 -4.64
N GLU A 264 0.53 -0.77 -3.40
CA GLU A 264 0.76 0.41 -2.58
C GLU A 264 2.06 1.11 -3.02
N PRO A 265 2.05 2.41 -3.38
CA PRO A 265 3.27 3.12 -3.81
C PRO A 265 4.37 3.08 -2.74
N LEU A 266 5.62 2.88 -3.16
CA LEU A 266 6.75 2.91 -2.24
C LEU A 266 7.07 4.33 -1.74
N TYR A 267 6.79 5.32 -2.56
CA TYR A 267 6.95 6.76 -2.30
C TYR A 267 5.96 7.53 -3.17
N HIS A 268 5.48 8.69 -2.68
CA HIS A 268 4.76 9.66 -3.48
C HIS A 268 5.04 11.09 -2.97
N PRO A 269 5.22 12.09 -3.86
CA PRO A 269 5.65 13.43 -3.45
C PRO A 269 4.60 14.22 -2.65
N SER A 270 3.31 13.89 -2.78
CA SER A 270 2.22 14.65 -2.17
C SER A 270 1.17 13.79 -1.44
N SER A 271 1.22 12.46 -1.59
CA SER A 271 0.30 11.56 -0.88
C SER A 271 1.00 10.88 0.28
N SER A 272 0.28 10.72 1.39
CA SER A 272 0.70 9.88 2.51
C SER A 272 0.26 8.41 2.38
N ARG A 273 -0.52 8.06 1.34
CA ARG A 273 -0.91 6.69 1.03
C ARG A 273 0.26 6.03 0.31
N VAL A 274 1.18 5.51 1.08
CA VAL A 274 2.41 4.86 0.60
C VAL A 274 2.81 3.77 1.57
N MET A 275 3.51 2.77 1.10
CA MET A 275 4.10 1.73 1.93
C MET A 275 4.88 2.35 3.10
N GLY A 276 4.57 1.93 4.31
CA GLY A 276 5.19 2.48 5.52
C GLY A 276 4.43 3.64 6.18
N LYS A 277 3.24 4.01 5.67
CA LYS A 277 2.34 4.92 6.38
C LYS A 277 1.98 4.41 7.78
N VAL A 278 1.81 3.10 7.93
CA VAL A 278 1.33 2.48 9.17
C VAL A 278 2.43 2.30 10.20
N THR A 279 3.65 1.95 9.78
CA THR A 279 4.79 1.71 10.69
C THR A 279 6.11 2.22 10.13
N GLU A 280 7.01 2.67 11.00
CA GLU A 280 8.37 3.06 10.61
C GLU A 280 9.21 1.87 10.06
N GLN A 281 8.89 0.64 10.46
CA GLN A 281 9.53 -0.56 9.91
C GLN A 281 9.24 -0.69 8.41
N LEU A 282 7.97 -0.59 8.01
CA LEU A 282 7.57 -0.65 6.60
C LEU A 282 8.11 0.52 5.79
N LYS A 283 8.20 1.70 6.39
CA LYS A 283 8.84 2.86 5.77
C LYS A 283 10.34 2.62 5.51
N SER A 284 11.03 1.98 6.46
CA SER A 284 12.42 1.56 6.27
C SER A 284 12.56 0.49 5.19
N GLU A 285 11.62 -0.46 5.12
CA GLU A 285 11.57 -1.50 4.09
C GLU A 285 11.35 -0.87 2.70
N ALA A 286 10.39 0.05 2.55
CA ALA A 286 10.14 0.77 1.31
C ALA A 286 11.40 1.51 0.81
N LYS A 287 12.12 2.22 1.69
CA LYS A 287 13.37 2.89 1.33
C LYS A 287 14.46 1.92 0.85
N LYS A 288 14.61 0.78 1.54
CA LYS A 288 15.57 -0.26 1.12
C LYS A 288 15.18 -0.86 -0.23
N LEU A 289 13.88 -1.11 -0.44
CA LEU A 289 13.36 -1.63 -1.69
C LEU A 289 13.60 -0.65 -2.85
N ILE A 290 13.30 0.64 -2.67
CA ILE A 290 13.58 1.68 -3.66
C ILE A 290 15.06 1.67 -4.09
N LYS A 291 15.96 1.64 -3.09
CA LYS A 291 17.40 1.59 -3.37
C LYS A 291 17.79 0.30 -4.12
N MET A 292 17.29 -0.85 -3.69
CA MET A 292 17.53 -2.15 -4.33
C MET A 292 17.09 -2.15 -5.80
N LEU A 293 15.89 -1.66 -6.09
CA LEU A 293 15.34 -1.58 -7.44
C LEU A 293 16.18 -0.65 -8.33
N LYS A 294 16.57 0.51 -7.80
CA LYS A 294 17.42 1.46 -8.51
C LYS A 294 18.78 0.87 -8.83
N ASP A 295 19.45 0.26 -7.84
CA ASP A 295 20.77 -0.36 -8.00
C ASP A 295 20.75 -1.53 -8.99
N ALA A 296 19.61 -2.21 -9.11
CA ALA A 296 19.38 -3.28 -10.09
C ALA A 296 19.07 -2.78 -11.51
N GLY A 297 18.91 -1.46 -11.72
CA GLY A 297 18.64 -0.88 -13.02
C GLY A 297 17.16 -0.86 -13.42
N VAL A 298 16.24 -1.01 -12.46
CA VAL A 298 14.79 -0.84 -12.71
C VAL A 298 14.54 0.56 -13.29
N LYS A 299 13.79 0.62 -14.38
CA LYS A 299 13.50 1.87 -15.09
C LYS A 299 12.29 2.59 -14.53
N GLU A 300 11.25 1.85 -14.17
CA GLU A 300 10.00 2.43 -13.65
C GLU A 300 9.35 1.47 -12.66
N VAL A 301 8.74 2.04 -11.62
CA VAL A 301 7.86 1.34 -10.68
C VAL A 301 6.44 1.84 -10.89
N PHE A 302 5.50 0.95 -11.15
CA PHE A 302 4.09 1.23 -11.32
C PHE A 302 3.28 0.81 -10.11
N SER A 303 2.32 1.63 -9.68
CA SER A 303 1.46 1.35 -8.53
C SER A 303 0.03 1.87 -8.71
N GLY A 304 -0.90 1.35 -7.90
CA GLY A 304 -2.28 1.80 -7.74
C GLY A 304 -2.51 2.62 -6.48
N ASP A 305 -3.57 2.32 -5.73
CA ASP A 305 -3.97 2.77 -4.39
C ASP A 305 -4.33 4.26 -4.28
N ILE A 306 -3.63 5.18 -4.94
CA ILE A 306 -3.84 6.63 -4.79
C ILE A 306 -5.04 7.14 -5.60
N HIS A 307 -5.53 6.39 -6.59
CA HIS A 307 -6.61 6.75 -7.50
C HIS A 307 -6.31 8.01 -8.34
N PHE A 308 -5.04 8.30 -8.57
CA PHE A 308 -4.61 9.48 -9.30
C PHE A 308 -3.41 9.15 -10.17
N PHE A 309 -3.52 9.44 -11.48
CA PHE A 309 -2.40 9.24 -12.39
C PHE A 309 -1.34 10.33 -12.17
N THR A 310 -0.16 9.92 -11.76
CA THR A 310 0.98 10.83 -11.56
C THR A 310 2.28 10.12 -11.88
N ARG A 311 3.11 10.73 -12.71
CA ARG A 311 4.48 10.29 -12.96
C ARG A 311 5.47 11.22 -12.28
N TYR A 312 6.40 10.67 -11.50
CA TYR A 312 7.34 11.42 -10.68
C TYR A 312 8.66 10.66 -10.52
N ILE A 313 9.65 11.34 -9.94
CA ILE A 313 10.97 10.78 -9.63
C ILE A 313 11.13 10.77 -8.11
N GLU A 314 11.53 9.64 -7.55
CA GLU A 314 11.88 9.54 -6.15
C GLU A 314 13.19 10.34 -5.89
N PRO A 315 13.21 11.28 -4.93
CA PRO A 315 14.25 12.30 -4.86
C PRO A 315 15.62 11.80 -4.38
N GLU A 316 15.66 10.71 -3.57
CA GLU A 316 16.94 10.23 -3.00
C GLU A 316 17.72 9.38 -4.01
N THR A 317 17.04 8.57 -4.82
CA THR A 317 17.68 7.62 -5.75
C THR A 317 17.53 7.99 -7.21
N GLY A 318 16.58 8.85 -7.54
CA GLY A 318 16.22 9.16 -8.92
C GLY A 318 15.49 8.02 -9.63
N LEU A 319 14.83 7.11 -8.89
CA LEU A 319 14.00 6.06 -9.48
C LEU A 319 12.69 6.65 -10.00
N SER A 320 12.35 6.37 -11.26
CA SER A 320 11.07 6.78 -11.83
C SER A 320 9.93 5.96 -11.28
N MET A 321 8.82 6.61 -10.94
CA MET A 321 7.62 6.01 -10.40
C MET A 321 6.37 6.59 -11.06
N THR A 322 5.37 5.74 -11.27
CA THR A 322 4.06 6.15 -11.78
C THR A 322 2.96 5.51 -10.96
N THR A 323 2.08 6.32 -10.38
CA THR A 323 0.78 5.85 -9.88
C THR A 323 -0.22 5.87 -11.02
N ILE A 324 -1.01 4.80 -11.15
CA ILE A 324 -2.05 4.69 -12.15
C ILE A 324 -3.36 5.23 -11.56
N GLY A 325 -4.13 5.95 -12.38
CA GLY A 325 -5.44 6.41 -11.98
C GLY A 325 -6.44 5.25 -11.84
N ALA A 326 -7.46 5.44 -11.02
CA ALA A 326 -8.46 4.41 -10.75
C ALA A 326 -9.39 4.15 -11.94
N LEU A 327 -9.84 2.91 -12.05
CA LEU A 327 -10.92 2.52 -12.96
C LEU A 327 -12.30 2.84 -12.37
N THR A 328 -12.46 2.75 -11.06
CA THR A 328 -13.73 3.13 -10.42
C THR A 328 -14.09 4.59 -10.67
N SER A 329 -15.37 4.86 -10.87
CA SER A 329 -15.89 6.22 -10.88
C SER A 329 -16.10 6.80 -9.48
N LEU A 330 -16.14 5.92 -8.45
CA LEU A 330 -16.31 6.32 -7.07
C LEU A 330 -14.96 6.67 -6.44
N ARG A 331 -14.95 7.68 -5.53
CA ARG A 331 -13.73 8.09 -4.82
C ARG A 331 -12.57 8.47 -5.76
N ASN A 332 -12.89 8.82 -7.00
CA ASN A 332 -11.93 9.19 -8.03
C ASN A 332 -12.01 10.69 -8.28
N THR A 333 -10.88 11.39 -8.15
CA THR A 333 -10.80 12.85 -8.42
C THR A 333 -10.50 13.16 -9.88
N GLN A 334 -10.15 12.13 -10.65
CA GLN A 334 -10.00 12.16 -12.10
C GLN A 334 -11.11 11.30 -12.73
N GLU A 335 -11.35 11.46 -14.03
CA GLU A 335 -12.19 10.50 -14.75
C GLU A 335 -11.51 9.14 -14.80
N SER A 336 -12.30 8.05 -14.87
CA SER A 336 -11.81 6.68 -14.92
C SER A 336 -10.76 6.50 -16.03
N ARG A 337 -9.62 5.87 -15.71
CA ARG A 337 -8.45 5.83 -16.59
C ARG A 337 -7.55 4.64 -16.34
N PHE A 338 -6.69 4.35 -17.30
CA PHE A 338 -5.67 3.32 -17.20
C PHE A 338 -4.34 3.82 -17.80
N GLY A 339 -3.23 3.12 -17.49
CA GLY A 339 -1.94 3.39 -18.09
C GLY A 339 -1.71 2.57 -19.35
N LEU A 340 -1.19 3.17 -20.43
CA LEU A 340 -0.69 2.44 -21.59
C LEU A 340 0.82 2.65 -21.71
N VAL A 341 1.57 1.57 -21.72
CA VAL A 341 3.03 1.61 -21.86
C VAL A 341 3.43 1.10 -23.25
N THR A 342 4.17 1.92 -23.97
CA THR A 342 4.82 1.55 -25.23
C THR A 342 6.30 1.35 -24.97
N VAL A 343 6.82 0.16 -25.29
CA VAL A 343 8.24 -0.19 -25.16
C VAL A 343 8.86 -0.29 -26.55
N TYR A 344 10.05 0.31 -26.70
CA TYR A 344 10.80 0.33 -27.95
C TYR A 344 11.95 -0.69 -27.91
N GLU A 345 12.46 -1.06 -29.08
CA GLU A 345 13.54 -2.06 -29.20
C GLU A 345 14.85 -1.63 -28.52
N ASP A 346 15.11 -0.32 -28.43
CA ASP A 346 16.28 0.23 -27.75
C ASP A 346 16.13 0.30 -26.21
N GLY A 347 14.98 -0.18 -25.65
CA GLY A 347 14.68 -0.17 -24.24
C GLY A 347 14.16 1.18 -23.71
N THR A 348 13.96 2.17 -24.57
CA THR A 348 13.19 3.35 -24.22
C THR A 348 11.69 3.01 -24.15
N TYR A 349 10.90 3.82 -23.43
CA TYR A 349 9.49 3.58 -23.25
C TYR A 349 8.72 4.87 -23.01
N GLU A 350 7.44 4.83 -23.31
CA GLU A 350 6.48 5.90 -23.04
C GLU A 350 5.35 5.36 -22.15
N VAL A 351 4.87 6.19 -21.22
CA VAL A 351 3.73 5.89 -20.35
C VAL A 351 2.65 6.93 -20.65
N GLU A 352 1.53 6.48 -21.13
CA GLU A 352 0.38 7.32 -21.47
C GLU A 352 -0.74 7.14 -20.44
N ASP A 353 -1.35 8.25 -20.03
CA ASP A 353 -2.56 8.32 -19.23
C ASP A 353 -3.77 8.29 -20.16
N VAL A 354 -4.56 7.23 -20.13
CA VAL A 354 -5.69 7.01 -21.03
C VAL A 354 -7.01 7.04 -20.28
N GLU A 355 -7.78 8.11 -20.50
CA GLU A 355 -9.13 8.26 -19.94
C GLU A 355 -10.11 7.28 -20.61
N ILE A 356 -11.00 6.69 -19.80
CA ILE A 356 -12.11 5.84 -20.29
C ILE A 356 -13.34 6.74 -20.45
N LYS A 357 -13.82 6.84 -21.68
CA LYS A 357 -15.07 7.57 -21.99
C LYS A 357 -16.20 6.61 -22.22
#